data_1bc88ce7ac370f1606a8198f8cfdab30
#
_entry.id   1bc88ce7ac370f1606a8198f8cfdab30
#
_cell.length_a   1.000
_cell.length_b   1.000
_cell.length_c   1.000
_cell.angle_alpha   90.00
_cell.angle_beta   90.00
_cell.angle_gamma   90.00
#
_symmetry.space_group_name_H-M   'P 1'
#
loop_
_entity.id
_entity.type
_entity.pdbx_description
1 polymer ?
#
loop_
_entity_poly.entity_id
_entity_poly.type
_entity_poly.pdbx_seq_one_letter_code
_entity_poly.pdbx_strand_id
1 'polypeptide(L)'
;FHPGSHLREIPEDDCLKLIAESVNAALSETEGVTAVIENTAGQGSNLGYSFEQIARIMELIEDQSRVGVCIDTCHSFAAGYDLKSEDGYEQTMNAFERIARSSPERFQERPGRTP
;
A
#
# COMPACT_ATOMS: atom_id res chain seq x y z
N PHE A 1 -4.97 -5.22 5.65
CA PHE A 1 -4.23 -5.16 6.92
C PHE A 1 -3.43 -3.86 7.03
N HIS A 2 -3.16 -3.42 8.24
CA HIS A 2 -2.23 -2.32 8.51
C HIS A 2 -0.80 -2.86 8.52
N PRO A 3 0.16 -2.18 7.86
CA PRO A 3 1.50 -2.75 7.66
C PRO A 3 2.25 -3.11 8.94
N GLY A 4 2.28 -2.20 9.91
CA GLY A 4 2.99 -2.40 11.17
C GLY A 4 3.69 -1.16 11.67
N SER A 5 4.62 -1.34 12.61
CA SER A 5 5.32 -0.27 13.30
C SER A 5 6.78 -0.63 13.51
N HIS A 6 7.68 0.36 13.33
CA HIS A 6 9.11 0.17 13.63
C HIS A 6 9.45 0.32 15.12
N LEU A 7 8.50 0.77 15.94
CA LEU A 7 8.64 0.97 17.39
C LEU A 7 9.82 1.86 17.79
N ARG A 8 10.40 2.60 16.85
CA ARG A 8 11.63 3.39 17.00
C ARG A 8 12.86 2.56 17.38
N GLU A 9 12.81 1.24 17.14
CA GLU A 9 13.89 0.30 17.43
C GLU A 9 14.75 -0.02 16.22
N ILE A 10 14.18 0.10 15.01
CA ILE A 10 14.87 -0.16 13.74
C ILE A 10 14.59 0.98 12.75
N PRO A 11 15.47 1.17 11.74
CA PRO A 11 15.22 2.12 10.65
C PRO A 11 13.94 1.81 9.90
N GLU A 12 13.30 2.85 9.36
CA GLU A 12 12.05 2.74 8.60
C GLU A 12 12.13 1.72 7.46
N ASP A 13 13.16 1.83 6.60
CA ASP A 13 13.29 0.93 5.45
C ASP A 13 13.50 -0.53 5.85
N ASP A 14 14.23 -0.78 6.93
CA ASP A 14 14.40 -2.13 7.46
C ASP A 14 13.06 -2.72 7.93
N CYS A 15 12.23 -1.89 8.55
CA CYS A 15 10.88 -2.31 8.94
C CYS A 15 9.99 -2.61 7.72
N LEU A 16 10.04 -1.78 6.68
CA LEU A 16 9.31 -2.02 5.43
C LEU A 16 9.74 -3.35 4.78
N LYS A 17 11.02 -3.67 4.81
CA LYS A 17 11.55 -4.96 4.33
C LYS A 17 11.02 -6.14 5.14
N LEU A 18 10.98 -6.03 6.46
CA LEU A 18 10.43 -7.07 7.34
C LEU A 18 8.94 -7.30 7.09
N ILE A 19 8.18 -6.24 6.86
CA ILE A 19 6.76 -6.34 6.51
C ILE A 19 6.60 -7.11 5.19
N ALA A 20 7.37 -6.76 4.18
CA ALA A 20 7.34 -7.45 2.89
C ALA A 20 7.74 -8.93 3.00
N GLU A 21 8.75 -9.25 3.79
CA GLU A 21 9.16 -10.63 4.07
C GLU A 21 8.04 -11.43 4.72
N SER A 22 7.32 -10.83 5.67
CA SER A 22 6.18 -11.47 6.33
C SER A 22 5.04 -11.75 5.35
N VAL A 23 4.75 -10.80 4.45
CA VAL A 23 3.74 -11.00 3.40
C VAL A 23 4.18 -12.09 2.43
N ASN A 24 5.43 -12.08 1.98
CA ASN A 24 5.97 -13.11 1.11
C ASN A 24 5.86 -14.50 1.74
N ALA A 25 6.19 -14.64 3.03
CA ALA A 25 6.05 -15.89 3.76
C ALA A 25 4.59 -16.36 3.81
N ALA A 26 3.66 -15.47 4.13
CA ALA A 26 2.24 -15.80 4.18
C ALA A 26 1.69 -16.21 2.81
N LEU A 27 2.08 -15.51 1.75
CA LEU A 27 1.65 -15.82 0.38
C LEU A 27 2.23 -17.16 -0.11
N SER A 28 3.45 -17.51 0.31
CA SER A 28 4.07 -18.79 -0.06
C SER A 28 3.39 -20.02 0.57
N GLU A 29 2.72 -19.82 1.70
CA GLU A 29 2.03 -20.89 2.44
C GLU A 29 0.52 -20.95 2.16
N THR A 30 -0.01 -20.07 1.35
CA THR A 30 -1.44 -19.97 1.05
C THR A 30 -1.71 -19.94 -0.45
N GLU A 31 -2.95 -20.22 -0.83
CA GLU A 31 -3.44 -20.13 -2.21
C GLU A 31 -4.76 -19.36 -2.24
N GLY A 32 -5.03 -18.66 -3.36
CA GLY A 32 -6.30 -18.00 -3.61
C GLY A 32 -6.59 -16.75 -2.76
N VAL A 33 -5.61 -16.24 -2.03
CA VAL A 33 -5.74 -15.06 -1.17
C VAL A 33 -4.91 -13.92 -1.73
N THR A 34 -5.43 -12.71 -1.64
CA THR A 34 -4.71 -11.48 -1.97
C THR A 34 -4.40 -10.71 -0.68
N ALA A 35 -3.14 -10.33 -0.50
CA ALA A 35 -2.73 -9.43 0.58
C ALA A 35 -3.05 -8.00 0.18
N VAL A 36 -3.97 -7.36 0.89
CA VAL A 36 -4.38 -5.96 0.61
C VAL A 36 -3.85 -5.07 1.72
N ILE A 37 -2.94 -4.17 1.37
CA ILE A 37 -2.31 -3.23 2.29
C ILE A 37 -3.20 -2.00 2.42
N GLU A 38 -3.65 -1.69 3.62
CA GLU A 38 -4.39 -0.47 3.91
C GLU A 38 -3.46 0.62 4.40
N ASN A 39 -3.61 1.83 3.86
CA ASN A 39 -2.85 2.99 4.34
C ASN A 39 -3.30 3.40 5.74
N THR A 40 -2.38 3.99 6.51
CA THR A 40 -2.59 4.39 7.90
C THR A 40 -2.49 5.90 8.07
N ALA A 41 -2.92 6.39 9.24
CA ALA A 41 -2.86 7.82 9.58
C ALA A 41 -1.45 8.29 10.01
N GLY A 42 -0.51 7.38 10.23
CA GLY A 42 0.84 7.73 10.63
C GLY A 42 0.98 8.10 12.10
N GLN A 43 0.15 7.53 12.97
CA GLN A 43 0.23 7.76 14.40
C GLN A 43 1.45 7.06 15.02
N GLY A 44 2.21 7.80 15.84
CA GLY A 44 3.37 7.26 16.53
C GLY A 44 4.43 6.72 15.55
N SER A 45 4.76 5.43 15.68
CA SER A 45 5.74 4.73 14.85
C SER A 45 5.10 3.83 13.77
N ASN A 46 3.81 3.97 13.53
CA ASN A 46 3.09 3.19 12.51
C ASN A 46 3.52 3.58 11.10
N LEU A 47 3.72 2.57 10.26
CA LEU A 47 4.08 2.73 8.85
C LEU A 47 2.86 2.59 7.93
N GLY A 48 3.03 2.96 6.67
CA GLY A 48 1.96 2.92 5.67
C GLY A 48 1.14 4.20 5.60
N TYR A 49 1.59 5.28 6.21
CA TYR A 49 0.91 6.58 6.13
C TYR A 49 1.24 7.34 4.84
N SER A 50 2.38 7.08 4.23
CA SER A 50 2.75 7.66 2.94
C SER A 50 2.62 6.65 1.81
N PHE A 51 2.29 7.12 0.62
CA PHE A 51 2.20 6.25 -0.55
C PHE A 51 3.56 5.68 -0.92
N GLU A 52 4.65 6.39 -0.65
CA GLU A 52 6.01 5.93 -0.87
C GLU A 52 6.34 4.70 0.00
N GLN A 53 5.91 4.68 1.25
CA GLN A 53 6.09 3.51 2.12
C GLN A 53 5.32 2.30 1.60
N ILE A 54 4.08 2.49 1.17
CA ILE A 54 3.27 1.42 0.57
C ILE A 54 3.92 0.93 -0.71
N ALA A 55 4.38 1.83 -1.58
CA ALA A 55 5.08 1.48 -2.80
C ALA A 55 6.33 0.62 -2.52
N ARG A 56 7.08 0.98 -1.50
CA ARG A 56 8.28 0.24 -1.09
C ARG A 56 7.96 -1.19 -0.65
N ILE A 57 6.93 -1.37 0.17
CA ILE A 57 6.48 -2.71 0.57
C ILE A 57 6.07 -3.52 -0.66
N MET A 58 5.25 -2.93 -1.52
CA MET A 58 4.73 -3.60 -2.71
C MET A 58 5.84 -4.02 -3.67
N GLU A 59 6.86 -3.18 -3.84
CA GLU A 59 8.02 -3.47 -4.68
C GLU A 59 8.77 -4.74 -4.22
N LEU A 60 8.81 -4.99 -2.92
CA LEU A 60 9.52 -6.11 -2.31
C LEU A 60 8.70 -7.40 -2.23
N ILE A 61 7.43 -7.36 -2.61
CA ILE A 61 6.58 -8.56 -2.65
C ILE A 61 6.81 -9.34 -3.93
N GLU A 62 7.12 -10.62 -3.79
CA GLU A 62 7.50 -11.48 -4.91
C GLU A 62 6.33 -11.79 -5.85
N ASP A 63 5.16 -12.14 -5.31
CA ASP A 63 3.97 -12.43 -6.11
C ASP A 63 3.10 -11.18 -6.28
N GLN A 64 3.39 -10.41 -7.31
CA GLN A 64 2.71 -9.17 -7.63
C GLN A 64 1.22 -9.36 -8.01
N SER A 65 0.84 -10.56 -8.40
CA SER A 65 -0.56 -10.88 -8.74
C SER A 65 -1.46 -11.00 -7.51
N ARG A 66 -0.87 -11.14 -6.33
CA ARG A 66 -1.57 -11.40 -5.06
C ARG A 66 -1.38 -10.30 -4.03
N VAL A 67 -1.05 -9.10 -4.45
CA VAL A 67 -0.95 -7.92 -3.59
C VAL A 67 -1.79 -6.78 -4.14
N GLY A 68 -2.41 -6.04 -3.26
CA GLY A 68 -3.20 -4.86 -3.60
C GLY A 68 -3.12 -3.79 -2.52
N VAL A 69 -3.75 -2.66 -2.76
CA VAL A 69 -3.80 -1.52 -1.83
C VAL A 69 -5.24 -1.09 -1.61
N CYS A 70 -5.58 -0.88 -0.36
CA CYS A 70 -6.83 -0.25 0.04
C CYS A 70 -6.52 1.16 0.54
N ILE A 71 -7.16 2.16 -0.07
CA ILE A 71 -7.05 3.54 0.40
C ILE A 71 -8.17 3.86 1.38
N ASP A 72 -7.79 4.20 2.61
CA ASP A 72 -8.71 4.76 3.60
C ASP A 72 -8.62 6.28 3.53
N THR A 73 -9.71 6.94 3.18
CA THR A 73 -9.74 8.41 3.00
C THR A 73 -9.58 9.17 4.31
N CYS A 74 -10.06 8.64 5.42
CA CYS A 74 -9.82 9.21 6.74
C CYS A 74 -8.34 9.18 7.10
N HIS A 75 -7.69 8.04 6.91
CA HIS A 75 -6.25 7.89 7.17
C HIS A 75 -5.42 8.78 6.25
N SER A 76 -5.75 8.86 4.98
CA SER A 76 -5.07 9.73 4.01
C SER A 76 -5.17 11.19 4.40
N PHE A 77 -6.34 11.65 4.80
CA PHE A 77 -6.54 13.01 5.28
C PHE A 77 -5.74 13.29 6.56
N ALA A 78 -5.78 12.40 7.53
CA ALA A 78 -5.01 12.52 8.78
C ALA A 78 -3.49 12.51 8.53
N ALA A 79 -3.02 11.78 7.52
CA ALA A 79 -1.62 11.74 7.12
C ALA A 79 -1.16 12.97 6.32
N GLY A 80 -2.05 13.90 6.01
CA GLY A 80 -1.72 15.18 5.35
C GLY A 80 -2.02 15.24 3.86
N TYR A 81 -2.66 14.23 3.29
CA TYR A 81 -3.12 14.29 1.90
C TYR A 81 -4.35 15.18 1.78
N ASP A 82 -4.35 16.09 0.80
CA ASP A 82 -5.50 16.95 0.55
C ASP A 82 -6.59 16.19 -0.22
N LEU A 83 -7.74 15.99 0.45
CA LEU A 83 -8.93 15.39 -0.12
C LEU A 83 -10.12 16.37 -0.15
N LYS A 84 -9.90 17.62 0.27
CA LYS A 84 -10.96 18.63 0.36
C LYS A 84 -11.08 19.49 -0.87
N SER A 85 -9.94 19.94 -1.42
CA SER A 85 -9.94 20.73 -2.65
C SER A 85 -9.99 19.78 -3.85
N GLU A 86 -10.59 20.27 -4.96
CA GLU A 86 -10.64 19.50 -6.21
C GLU A 86 -9.24 19.16 -6.72
N ASP A 87 -8.35 20.17 -6.76
CA ASP A 87 -6.96 19.99 -7.19
C ASP A 87 -6.18 19.02 -6.27
N GLY A 88 -6.34 19.17 -4.96
CA GLY A 88 -5.69 18.30 -3.98
C GLY A 88 -6.20 16.87 -4.06
N TYR A 89 -7.49 16.67 -4.25
CA TYR A 89 -8.08 15.36 -4.47
C TYR A 89 -7.51 14.70 -5.72
N GLU A 90 -7.47 15.40 -6.85
CA GLU A 90 -6.88 14.87 -8.10
C GLU A 90 -5.41 14.52 -7.93
N GLN A 91 -4.61 15.37 -7.30
CA GLN A 91 -3.20 15.10 -7.05
C GLN A 91 -3.00 13.88 -6.15
N THR A 92 -3.81 13.74 -5.11
CA THR A 92 -3.77 12.60 -4.20
C THR A 92 -4.13 11.31 -4.91
N MET A 93 -5.21 11.30 -5.68
CA MET A 93 -5.65 10.12 -6.41
C MET A 93 -4.68 9.73 -7.53
N ASN A 94 -4.07 10.71 -8.21
CA ASN A 94 -3.04 10.46 -9.21
C ASN A 94 -1.77 9.86 -8.59
N ALA A 95 -1.38 10.32 -7.41
CA ALA A 95 -0.25 9.76 -6.68
C ALA A 95 -0.53 8.31 -6.25
N PHE A 96 -1.72 8.04 -5.78
CA PHE A 96 -2.17 6.69 -5.44
C PHE A 96 -2.19 5.77 -6.67
N GLU A 97 -2.74 6.25 -7.77
CA GLU A 97 -2.82 5.48 -9.01
C GLU A 97 -1.45 5.08 -9.56
N ARG A 98 -0.45 5.99 -9.47
CA ARG A 98 0.92 5.68 -9.85
C ARG A 98 1.51 4.52 -9.05
N ILE A 99 1.22 4.43 -7.76
CA ILE A 99 1.65 3.33 -6.91
C ILE A 99 0.95 2.05 -7.31
N ALA A 100 -0.36 2.09 -7.50
CA ALA A 100 -1.14 0.94 -7.92
C ALA A 100 -0.69 0.40 -9.28
N ARG A 101 -0.25 1.28 -10.20
CA ARG A 101 0.24 0.92 -11.54
C ARG A 101 1.73 0.57 -11.63
N SER A 102 2.47 0.65 -10.54
CA SER A 102 3.92 0.37 -10.54
C SER A 102 4.26 -1.07 -10.90
N SER A 103 3.28 -1.99 -10.93
CA SER A 103 3.42 -3.34 -11.44
C SER A 103 2.39 -3.59 -12.55
N PRO A 104 2.85 -3.88 -13.79
CA PRO A 104 1.95 -4.18 -14.91
C PRO A 104 0.99 -5.36 -14.65
N GLU A 105 1.40 -6.31 -13.82
CA GLU A 105 0.61 -7.50 -13.50
C GLU A 105 -0.63 -7.21 -12.68
N ARG A 106 -0.66 -6.07 -11.95
CA ARG A 106 -1.81 -5.63 -11.15
C ARG A 106 -2.96 -5.10 -12.00
N PHE A 107 -2.68 -4.69 -13.23
CA PHE A 107 -3.63 -4.10 -14.16
C PHE A 107 -3.91 -4.99 -15.36
N GLN A 108 -3.92 -6.28 -15.17
CA GLN A 108 -4.63 -7.11 -16.13
C GLN A 108 -6.11 -6.73 -16.04
N GLU A 109 -6.58 -5.95 -17.01
CA GLU A 109 -8.00 -5.72 -17.21
C GLU A 109 -8.70 -7.08 -17.15
N ARG A 110 -9.52 -7.27 -16.13
CA ARG A 110 -10.41 -8.43 -16.14
C ARG A 110 -11.34 -8.24 -17.33
N PRO A 111 -11.28 -9.10 -18.36
CA PRO A 111 -12.22 -8.99 -19.46
C PRO A 111 -13.63 -9.08 -18.86
N GLY A 112 -14.45 -8.05 -19.06
CA GLY A 112 -15.86 -8.10 -18.75
C GLY A 112 -16.41 -7.12 -17.72
N ARG A 113 -15.66 -6.11 -17.26
CA ARG A 113 -16.24 -4.95 -16.56
C ARG A 113 -16.08 -3.70 -17.39
N THR A 114 -16.94 -3.53 -18.33
CA THR A 114 -17.33 -2.21 -18.82
C THR A 114 -18.21 -1.56 -17.75
N PRO A 115 -17.96 -0.26 -17.41
CA PRO A 115 -18.84 0.47 -16.53
C PRO A 115 -20.26 0.59 -17.10
#